data_925124293ab820285b42f750eedcb511
#
_entry.id   925124293ab820285b42f750eedcb511
#
_cell.length_a   1.000
_cell.length_b   1.000
_cell.length_c   1.000
_cell.angle_alpha   90.00
_cell.angle_beta   90.00
_cell.angle_gamma   90.00
#
_symmetry.space_group_name_H-M   'P 1'
#
loop_
_entity.id
_entity.type
_entity.pdbx_description
1 polymer ?
#
loop_
_entity_poly.entity_id
_entity_poly.type
_entity_poly.pdbx_seq_one_letter_code
_entity_poly.pdbx_strand_id
1 'polypeptide(L)'
;TGHANSTEDMLSRLETMVLQGAEGLPLEAIKQQIASAIDIIIHLSRLRDKSRKTMAITEVVGMKDGEIELNPLYEFREDEKSTIEKVSGSLVRTKNPLKNDFKLQLSGIRTVI
;
A
#
# COMPACT_ATOMS: atom_id res chain seq x y z
N THR A 1 4.79 -3.29 -10.95
CA THR A 1 4.30 -1.91 -10.91
C THR A 1 2.94 -1.78 -11.57
N GLY A 2 2.18 -0.80 -11.15
CA GLY A 2 0.86 -0.55 -11.72
C GLY A 2 0.50 0.93 -11.61
N HIS A 3 -0.59 1.31 -12.28
CA HIS A 3 -1.09 2.68 -12.27
C HIS A 3 -2.45 2.74 -11.57
N ALA A 4 -2.53 3.52 -10.51
CA ALA A 4 -3.75 3.69 -9.74
C ALA A 4 -3.72 5.01 -8.97
N ASN A 5 -4.87 5.46 -8.49
CA ASN A 5 -5.00 6.72 -7.77
C ASN A 5 -4.72 6.58 -6.27
N SER A 6 -4.76 5.36 -5.76
CA SER A 6 -4.54 5.05 -4.34
C SER A 6 -4.14 3.59 -4.18
N THR A 7 -3.73 3.21 -2.96
CA THR A 7 -3.43 1.82 -2.63
C THR A 7 -4.67 0.94 -2.80
N GLU A 8 -5.82 1.38 -2.33
CA GLU A 8 -7.09 0.67 -2.45
C GLU A 8 -7.52 0.51 -3.91
N ASP A 9 -7.35 1.56 -4.71
CA ASP A 9 -7.65 1.51 -6.14
C ASP A 9 -6.75 0.49 -6.86
N MET A 10 -5.47 0.42 -6.49
CA MET A 10 -4.56 -0.57 -7.05
C MET A 10 -5.00 -1.99 -6.76
N LEU A 11 -5.45 -2.27 -5.54
CA LEU A 11 -5.96 -3.59 -5.17
C LEU A 11 -7.20 -3.95 -5.98
N SER A 12 -8.14 -3.01 -6.13
CA SER A 12 -9.32 -3.21 -6.98
C SER A 12 -8.96 -3.53 -8.42
N ARG A 13 -7.98 -2.82 -8.97
CA ARG A 13 -7.50 -3.06 -10.34
C ARG A 13 -6.83 -4.42 -10.49
N LEU A 14 -6.04 -4.83 -9.50
CA LEU A 14 -5.43 -6.15 -9.49
C LEU A 14 -6.48 -7.26 -9.46
N GLU A 15 -7.52 -7.11 -8.63
CA GLU A 15 -8.64 -8.04 -8.58
C GLU A 15 -9.31 -8.19 -9.94
N THR A 16 -9.58 -7.06 -10.61
CA THR A 16 -10.18 -7.05 -11.94
C THR A 16 -9.31 -7.75 -12.97
N MET A 17 -8.00 -7.47 -12.96
CA MET A 17 -7.06 -8.11 -13.89
C MET A 17 -6.99 -9.62 -13.70
N VAL A 18 -7.01 -10.10 -12.47
CA VAL A 18 -6.99 -11.54 -12.18
C VAL A 18 -8.32 -12.18 -12.58
N LEU A 19 -9.45 -11.52 -12.35
CA LEU A 19 -10.76 -11.99 -12.78
C LEU A 19 -10.85 -12.19 -14.28
N GLN A 20 -10.26 -11.27 -15.05
CA GLN A 20 -10.23 -11.37 -16.53
C GLN A 20 -9.38 -12.53 -17.02
N GLY A 21 -8.32 -12.88 -16.28
CA GLY A 21 -7.40 -13.94 -16.68
C GLY A 21 -7.71 -15.31 -16.11
N ALA A 22 -8.60 -15.42 -15.14
CA ALA A 22 -8.84 -16.66 -14.40
C ALA A 22 -10.34 -16.92 -14.25
N GLU A 23 -10.95 -17.43 -15.32
CA GLU A 23 -12.37 -17.77 -15.31
C GLU A 23 -12.69 -18.81 -14.22
N GLY A 24 -13.79 -18.59 -13.52
CA GLY A 24 -14.31 -19.53 -12.53
C GLY A 24 -13.73 -19.40 -11.13
N LEU A 25 -12.76 -18.51 -10.89
CA LEU A 25 -12.27 -18.25 -9.54
C LEU A 25 -13.20 -17.31 -8.78
N PRO A 26 -13.62 -17.65 -7.55
CA PRO A 26 -14.37 -16.73 -6.70
C PRO A 26 -13.53 -15.51 -6.36
N LEU A 27 -14.19 -14.35 -6.23
CA LEU A 27 -13.51 -13.09 -5.87
C LEU A 27 -12.75 -13.21 -4.55
N GLU A 28 -13.30 -13.92 -3.58
CA GLU A 28 -12.66 -14.12 -2.28
C GLU A 28 -11.32 -14.88 -2.41
N ALA A 29 -11.27 -15.90 -3.27
CA ALA A 29 -10.03 -16.62 -3.56
C ALA A 29 -8.98 -15.73 -4.22
N ILE A 30 -9.42 -14.85 -5.12
CA ILE A 30 -8.55 -13.87 -5.78
C ILE A 30 -7.96 -12.88 -4.76
N LYS A 31 -8.79 -12.34 -3.88
CA LYS A 31 -8.32 -11.45 -2.80
C LYS A 31 -7.30 -12.14 -1.90
N GLN A 32 -7.54 -13.39 -1.55
CA GLN A 32 -6.63 -14.17 -0.72
C GLN A 32 -5.28 -14.38 -1.41
N GLN A 33 -5.28 -14.67 -2.71
CA GLN A 33 -4.04 -14.81 -3.47
C GLN A 33 -3.25 -13.50 -3.52
N ILE A 34 -3.92 -12.37 -3.74
CA ILE A 34 -3.28 -11.06 -3.74
C ILE A 34 -2.67 -10.77 -2.37
N ALA A 35 -3.43 -10.98 -1.31
CA ALA A 35 -2.98 -10.75 0.06
C ALA A 35 -1.78 -11.63 0.44
N SER A 36 -1.69 -12.84 -0.10
CA SER A 36 -0.55 -13.75 0.12
C SER A 36 0.68 -13.36 -0.66
N ALA A 37 0.51 -12.80 -1.85
CA ALA A 37 1.60 -12.51 -2.77
C ALA A 37 2.27 -11.17 -2.52
N ILE A 38 1.53 -10.18 -2.02
CA ILE A 38 2.01 -8.81 -1.83
C ILE A 38 2.18 -8.53 -0.34
N ASP A 39 3.37 -8.06 0.04
CA ASP A 39 3.68 -7.70 1.43
C ASP A 39 3.56 -6.20 1.67
N ILE A 40 4.08 -5.40 0.75
CA ILE A 40 4.15 -3.94 0.88
C ILE A 40 3.71 -3.30 -0.43
N ILE A 41 2.92 -2.24 -0.33
CA ILE A 41 2.55 -1.40 -1.47
C ILE A 41 3.12 0.00 -1.25
N ILE A 42 3.89 0.47 -2.20
CA ILE A 42 4.44 1.83 -2.21
C ILE A 42 3.68 2.62 -3.26
N HIS A 43 2.97 3.65 -2.84
CA HIS A 43 2.20 4.51 -3.72
C HIS A 43 2.94 5.81 -3.99
N LEU A 44 3.22 6.07 -5.27
CA LEU A 44 3.83 7.30 -5.73
C LEU A 44 2.81 8.07 -6.55
N SER A 45 2.86 9.38 -6.45
CA SER A 45 1.96 10.23 -7.22
C SER A 45 2.66 11.49 -7.71
N ARG A 46 2.15 12.00 -8.83
CA ARG A 46 2.53 13.31 -9.33
C ARG A 46 1.59 14.33 -8.73
N LEU A 47 2.14 15.33 -8.07
CA LEU A 47 1.36 16.33 -7.36
C LEU A 47 1.06 17.54 -8.25
N ARG A 48 0.28 18.48 -7.71
CA ARG A 48 -0.19 19.67 -8.45
C ARG A 48 0.94 20.55 -8.99
N ASP A 49 2.09 20.54 -8.35
CA ASP A 49 3.30 21.27 -8.78
C ASP A 49 4.15 20.47 -9.79
N LYS A 50 3.61 19.34 -10.27
CA LYS A 50 4.28 18.39 -11.19
C LYS A 50 5.44 17.62 -10.56
N SER A 51 5.71 17.78 -9.28
CA SER A 51 6.67 16.95 -8.56
C SER A 51 6.10 15.55 -8.33
N ARG A 52 6.98 14.56 -8.24
CA ARG A 52 6.62 13.17 -7.92
C ARG A 52 7.08 12.86 -6.52
N LYS A 53 6.17 12.34 -5.71
CA LYS A 53 6.48 12.02 -4.32
C LYS A 53 5.88 10.67 -3.94
N THR A 54 6.52 10.01 -2.97
CA THR A 54 5.95 8.85 -2.32
C THR A 54 4.83 9.33 -1.40
N MET A 55 3.61 8.85 -1.67
CA MET A 55 2.42 9.26 -0.93
C MET A 55 2.09 8.35 0.23
N ALA A 56 2.38 7.07 0.10
CA ALA A 56 2.08 6.09 1.14
C ALA A 56 2.97 4.86 1.01
N ILE A 57 3.27 4.26 2.15
CA ILE A 57 3.86 2.93 2.24
C ILE A 57 2.93 2.14 3.14
N THR A 58 2.30 1.10 2.59
CA THR A 58 1.24 0.35 3.24
C THR A 58 1.57 -1.13 3.27
N GLU A 59 1.46 -1.75 4.43
CA GLU A 59 1.58 -3.19 4.59
C GLU A 59 0.27 -3.87 4.20
N VAL A 60 0.36 -4.97 3.45
CA VAL A 60 -0.76 -5.88 3.22
C VAL A 60 -0.68 -6.97 4.29
N VAL A 61 -1.57 -6.89 5.27
CA VAL A 61 -1.52 -7.77 6.45
C VAL A 61 -2.04 -9.17 6.12
N GLY A 62 -3.12 -9.26 5.37
CA GLY A 62 -3.78 -10.50 5.04
C GLY A 62 -5.27 -10.25 4.79
N MET A 63 -6.09 -11.24 5.10
CA MET A 63 -7.54 -11.14 4.94
C MET A 63 -8.22 -10.94 6.29
N LYS A 64 -9.24 -10.09 6.29
CA LYS A 64 -10.09 -9.88 7.46
C LYS A 64 -11.50 -9.58 7.00
N ASP A 65 -12.46 -10.37 7.48
CA ASP A 65 -13.89 -10.20 7.17
C ASP A 65 -14.19 -10.15 5.65
N GLY A 66 -13.49 -11.00 4.88
CA GLY A 66 -13.67 -11.09 3.43
C GLY A 66 -12.97 -10.00 2.62
N GLU A 67 -12.24 -9.11 3.26
CA GLU A 67 -11.50 -8.03 2.61
C GLU A 67 -10.01 -8.09 2.93
N ILE A 68 -9.20 -7.51 2.03
CA ILE A 68 -7.75 -7.40 2.26
C ILE A 68 -7.52 -6.35 3.35
N GLU A 69 -6.83 -6.74 4.41
CA GLU A 69 -6.49 -5.84 5.51
C GLU A 69 -5.21 -5.07 5.18
N LEU A 70 -5.28 -3.74 5.25
CA LEU A 70 -4.18 -2.84 5.00
C LEU A 70 -3.72 -2.17 6.29
N ASN A 71 -2.41 -1.97 6.42
CA ASN A 71 -1.80 -1.31 7.56
C ASN A 71 -0.91 -0.18 7.07
N PRO A 72 -1.40 1.08 7.04
CA PRO A 72 -0.59 2.21 6.62
C PRO A 72 0.60 2.43 7.57
N LEU A 73 1.82 2.41 7.02
CA LEU A 73 3.05 2.61 7.78
C LEU A 73 3.60 4.03 7.63
N TYR A 74 3.51 4.60 6.43
CA TYR A 74 3.94 5.95 6.12
C TYR A 74 2.90 6.65 5.28
N GLU A 75 2.70 7.93 5.54
CA GLU A 75 1.79 8.79 4.77
C GLU A 75 2.45 10.13 4.50
N PHE A 76 2.29 10.63 3.28
CA PHE A 76 2.78 11.96 2.93
C PHE A 76 1.90 13.02 3.57
N ARG A 77 2.53 14.01 4.21
CA ARG A 77 1.83 15.14 4.81
C ARG A 77 2.45 16.44 4.34
N GLU A 78 1.61 17.33 3.83
CA GLU A 78 2.03 18.68 3.49
C GLU A 78 2.32 19.48 4.77
N ASP A 79 3.30 20.37 4.69
CA ASP A 79 3.65 21.25 5.79
C ASP A 79 3.17 22.68 5.52
N GLU A 80 3.47 23.60 6.45
CA GLU A 80 3.06 25.00 6.37
C GLU A 80 3.68 25.77 5.19
N LYS A 81 4.78 25.25 4.64
CA LYS A 81 5.47 25.86 3.50
C LYS A 81 4.82 25.50 2.18
N SER A 82 3.85 24.59 2.16
CA SER A 82 3.17 24.16 0.97
C SER A 82 2.23 25.26 0.46
N THR A 83 2.25 25.48 -0.85
CA THR A 83 1.42 26.48 -1.53
C THR A 83 0.64 25.80 -2.65
N ILE A 84 -0.27 26.55 -3.29
CA ILE A 84 -1.01 26.06 -4.46
C ILE A 84 -0.04 25.71 -5.59
N GLU A 85 1.03 26.50 -5.76
CA GLU A 85 1.99 26.34 -6.85
C GLU A 85 3.12 25.36 -6.55
N LYS A 86 3.41 25.14 -5.26
CA LYS A 86 4.51 24.28 -4.83
C LYS A 86 4.12 23.44 -3.62
N VAL A 87 4.26 22.13 -3.75
CA VAL A 87 4.00 21.22 -2.64
C VAL A 87 5.27 21.05 -1.82
N SER A 88 5.15 21.29 -0.50
CA SER A 88 6.20 21.03 0.47
C SER A 88 5.65 20.09 1.54
N GLY A 89 6.44 19.10 1.90
CA GLY A 89 6.04 18.13 2.92
C GLY A 89 7.00 16.97 3.00
N SER A 90 6.62 15.99 3.76
CA SER A 90 7.45 14.79 3.96
C SER A 90 6.60 13.54 4.19
N LEU A 91 7.23 12.41 3.97
CA LEU A 91 6.67 11.10 4.28
C LEU A 91 6.82 10.88 5.79
N VAL A 92 5.69 10.79 6.48
CA VAL A 92 5.64 10.70 7.94
C VAL A 92 5.29 9.30 8.38
N ARG A 93 6.03 8.77 9.35
CA ARG A 93 5.75 7.47 9.96
C ARG A 93 4.43 7.53 10.74
N THR A 94 3.53 6.57 10.49
CA THR A 94 2.31 6.43 11.28
C THR A 94 2.64 5.77 12.64
N LYS A 95 1.64 5.71 13.52
CA LYS A 95 1.78 5.00 14.81
C LYS A 95 1.57 3.50 14.70
N ASN A 96 1.23 3.01 13.50
CA ASN A 96 0.93 1.60 13.29
C ASN A 96 2.22 0.77 13.20
N PRO A 97 2.42 -0.24 14.05
CA PRO A 97 3.60 -1.10 13.93
C PRO A 97 3.48 -2.04 12.73
N LEU A 98 4.60 -2.48 12.21
CA LEU A 98 4.64 -3.53 11.21
C LEU A 98 4.09 -4.83 11.85
N LYS A 99 3.08 -5.43 11.25
CA LYS A 99 2.40 -6.61 11.81
C LYS A 99 3.04 -7.92 11.39
N ASN A 100 3.50 -8.05 10.15
CA ASN A 100 4.06 -9.29 9.61
C ASN A 100 5.60 -9.24 9.60
N ASP A 101 6.20 -9.26 10.77
CA ASP A 101 7.65 -9.18 10.93
C ASP A 101 8.32 -10.56 11.08
N PHE A 102 7.57 -11.63 10.86
CA PHE A 102 8.03 -13.01 11.06
C PHE A 102 9.31 -13.34 10.27
N LYS A 103 9.39 -12.92 9.01
CA LYS A 103 10.56 -13.13 8.17
C LYS A 103 11.80 -12.42 8.72
N LEU A 104 11.61 -11.24 9.30
CA LEU A 104 12.69 -10.49 9.94
C LEU A 104 13.19 -11.21 11.20
N GLN A 105 12.27 -11.71 12.02
CA GLN A 105 12.59 -12.46 13.21
C GLN A 105 13.35 -13.74 12.88
N LEU A 106 12.93 -14.47 11.85
CA LEU A 106 13.62 -15.68 11.41
C LEU A 106 15.07 -15.42 10.97
N SER A 107 15.35 -14.26 10.40
CA SER A 107 16.69 -13.87 10.00
C SER A 107 17.49 -13.22 11.13
N GLY A 108 16.96 -13.19 12.35
CA GLY A 108 17.63 -12.63 13.52
C GLY A 108 17.55 -11.11 13.62
N ILE A 109 16.76 -10.47 12.78
CA ILE A 109 16.58 -9.02 12.79
C ILE A 109 15.41 -8.67 13.69
N ARG A 110 15.65 -7.80 14.66
CA ARG A 110 14.58 -7.23 15.48
C ARG A 110 13.99 -6.03 14.75
N THR A 111 12.69 -6.05 14.57
CA THR A 111 12.02 -4.92 13.90
C THR A 111 12.00 -3.69 14.81
N VAL A 112 12.26 -2.52 14.18
CA VAL A 112 12.15 -1.22 14.83
C VAL A 112 11.03 -0.38 14.18
N ILE A 113 10.28 -0.99 13.27
CA ILE A 113 9.22 -0.34 12.51
C ILE A 113 7.86 -0.59 13.16
#